data_b981cccae3e059e86fdd545e7b7f51e2
#
_entry.id   b981cccae3e059e86fdd545e7b7f51e2
#
_cell.length_a   1.000
_cell.length_b   1.000
_cell.length_c   1.000
_cell.angle_alpha   90.00
_cell.angle_beta   90.00
_cell.angle_gamma   90.00
#
_symmetry.space_group_name_H-M   'P 1'
#
loop_
_entity.id
_entity.type
_entity.pdbx_description
1 polymer ?
#
loop_
_entity_poly.entity_id
_entity_poly.type
_entity_poly.pdbx_seq_one_letter_code
_entity_poly.pdbx_strand_id
1 'polypeptide(L)'
;MNKFIEPLKKCILMKDFTEDDIDNFLNKVNYTICNYSREEVIAFEGSNCSSIGIVLSGNVEVQRIYASGKSITMGVLREGNIFGEVVVFSNKNTYPSTIISSHNSTVMFISKANILKLCNLAPIFLKNFMTLLSNKILMLNKKLKNISYQTIRQKITYFILDEYKVQNKLTIKLDMTKKSLAEQLGIPRPSLSRELLN
;
A
#
# COMPACT_ATOMS: atom_id res chain seq x y z
N MET A 1 19.90 11.25 18.00
CA MET A 1 19.05 11.29 16.78
C MET A 1 18.49 9.90 16.56
N ASN A 2 17.18 9.76 16.48
CA ASN A 2 16.54 8.45 16.36
C ASN A 2 16.82 7.90 14.94
N LYS A 3 17.48 6.75 14.84
CA LYS A 3 17.84 6.12 13.55
C LYS A 3 16.66 5.78 12.63
N PHE A 4 15.44 5.92 13.14
CA PHE A 4 14.20 5.61 12.41
C PHE A 4 13.51 6.85 11.84
N ILE A 5 14.03 8.06 12.07
CA ILE A 5 13.43 9.30 11.56
C ILE A 5 13.37 9.28 10.03
N GLU A 6 14.46 8.94 9.34
CA GLU A 6 14.50 8.91 7.87
C GLU A 6 13.48 7.96 7.23
N PRO A 7 13.34 6.68 7.68
CA PRO A 7 12.24 5.84 7.22
C PRO A 7 10.85 6.40 7.50
N LEU A 8 10.66 7.01 8.66
CA LEU A 8 9.36 7.56 9.05
C LEU A 8 8.99 8.80 8.23
N LYS A 9 9.94 9.62 7.81
CA LYS A 9 9.68 10.75 6.87
C LYS A 9 9.11 10.29 5.53
N LYS A 10 9.43 9.06 5.10
CA LYS A 10 8.85 8.46 3.89
C LYS A 10 7.43 7.93 4.11
N CYS A 11 7.02 7.77 5.38
CA CYS A 11 5.71 7.26 5.72
C CYS A 11 4.64 8.35 5.54
N ILE A 12 3.56 8.02 4.82
CA ILE A 12 2.46 8.96 4.58
C ILE A 12 1.83 9.47 5.88
N LEU A 13 1.88 8.69 6.97
CA LEU A 13 1.34 9.11 8.28
C LEU A 13 2.12 10.29 8.86
N MET A 14 3.40 10.40 8.54
CA MET A 14 4.30 11.47 9.01
C MET A 14 4.49 12.58 7.98
N LYS A 15 3.68 12.59 6.93
CA LYS A 15 3.73 13.65 5.93
C LYS A 15 3.50 15.02 6.59
N ASP A 16 4.32 16.01 6.18
CA ASP A 16 4.30 17.39 6.69
C ASP A 16 4.72 17.52 8.19
N PHE A 17 5.36 16.49 8.79
CA PHE A 17 6.03 16.55 10.08
C PHE A 17 7.51 16.90 9.90
N THR A 18 8.05 17.71 10.79
CA THR A 18 9.50 17.91 10.94
C THR A 18 10.13 16.72 11.68
N GLU A 19 11.45 16.63 11.73
CA GLU A 19 12.16 15.57 12.47
C GLU A 19 11.88 15.67 13.97
N ASP A 20 11.87 16.88 14.50
CA ASP A 20 11.55 17.15 15.91
C ASP A 20 10.10 16.76 16.24
N ASP A 21 9.16 17.02 15.31
CA ASP A 21 7.77 16.60 15.47
C ASP A 21 7.67 15.07 15.54
N ILE A 22 8.37 14.35 14.66
CA ILE A 22 8.37 12.88 14.64
C ILE A 22 8.95 12.33 15.95
N ASP A 23 10.07 12.86 16.42
CA ASP A 23 10.70 12.39 17.65
C ASP A 23 9.81 12.69 18.87
N ASN A 24 9.29 13.90 19.00
CA ASN A 24 8.34 14.30 20.04
C ASN A 24 7.06 13.45 20.00
N PHE A 25 6.63 13.05 18.81
CA PHE A 25 5.42 12.28 18.60
C PHE A 25 5.62 10.83 19.05
N LEU A 26 6.76 10.22 18.68
CA LEU A 26 7.13 8.87 19.09
C LEU A 26 7.30 8.75 20.61
N ASN A 27 7.82 9.78 21.27
CA ASN A 27 8.00 9.81 22.73
C ASN A 27 6.66 9.82 23.49
N LYS A 28 5.53 10.12 22.83
CA LYS A 28 4.19 10.16 23.46
C LYS A 28 3.43 8.84 23.41
N VAL A 29 3.91 7.85 22.67
CA VAL A 29 3.24 6.56 22.47
C VAL A 29 4.22 5.39 22.56
N ASN A 30 3.70 4.25 22.95
CA ASN A 30 4.47 3.02 22.92
C ASN A 30 4.40 2.38 21.53
N TYR A 31 5.54 1.95 21.05
CA TYR A 31 5.69 1.16 19.81
C TYR A 31 6.66 0.01 20.04
N THR A 32 6.60 -0.99 19.21
CA THR A 32 7.51 -2.13 19.22
C THR A 32 8.28 -2.19 17.92
N ILE A 33 9.58 -2.45 17.98
CA ILE A 33 10.41 -2.67 16.80
C ILE A 33 10.81 -4.12 16.76
N CYS A 34 10.50 -4.80 15.63
CA CYS A 34 10.83 -6.18 15.39
C CYS A 34 11.74 -6.28 14.17
N ASN A 35 12.75 -7.15 14.26
CA ASN A 35 13.62 -7.49 13.15
C ASN A 35 13.22 -8.88 12.65
N TYR A 36 13.16 -9.01 11.33
CA TYR A 36 12.78 -10.24 10.65
C TYR A 36 13.86 -10.64 9.67
N SER A 37 14.23 -11.90 9.70
CA SER A 37 15.13 -12.50 8.71
C SER A 37 14.42 -12.67 7.37
N ARG A 38 15.18 -12.92 6.32
CA ARG A 38 14.61 -13.26 5.01
C ARG A 38 13.71 -14.50 5.13
N GLU A 39 12.55 -14.45 4.47
CA GLU A 39 11.51 -15.51 4.45
C GLU A 39 10.80 -15.72 5.79
N GLU A 40 11.09 -14.93 6.81
CA GLU A 40 10.39 -14.99 8.07
C GLU A 40 8.98 -14.41 7.95
N VAL A 41 8.00 -15.12 8.54
CA VAL A 41 6.60 -14.67 8.53
C VAL A 41 6.38 -13.64 9.62
N ILE A 42 5.89 -12.48 9.21
CA ILE A 42 5.54 -11.35 10.09
C ILE A 42 4.14 -11.54 10.67
N ALA A 43 3.20 -11.97 9.82
CA ALA A 43 1.82 -12.27 10.19
C ALA A 43 1.21 -13.29 9.24
N PHE A 44 0.48 -14.26 9.78
CA PHE A 44 -0.27 -15.24 8.98
C PHE A 44 -1.64 -14.72 8.57
N GLU A 45 -2.11 -15.13 7.38
CA GLU A 45 -3.51 -14.96 6.98
C GLU A 45 -4.43 -15.51 8.07
N GLY A 46 -5.47 -14.77 8.45
CA GLY A 46 -6.41 -15.13 9.50
C GLY A 46 -5.96 -14.83 10.94
N SER A 47 -4.67 -14.51 11.19
CA SER A 47 -4.22 -14.10 12.52
C SER A 47 -4.73 -12.72 12.91
N ASN A 48 -4.82 -12.45 14.21
CA ASN A 48 -5.31 -11.18 14.74
C ASN A 48 -4.40 -10.00 14.39
N CYS A 49 -5.00 -8.90 13.92
CA CYS A 49 -4.32 -7.64 13.59
C CYS A 49 -4.69 -6.57 14.62
N SER A 50 -3.85 -6.37 15.62
CA SER A 50 -4.04 -5.38 16.69
C SER A 50 -3.21 -4.10 16.52
N SER A 51 -2.32 -4.07 15.53
CA SER A 51 -1.35 -2.99 15.32
C SER A 51 -1.18 -2.68 13.83
N ILE A 52 -0.76 -1.46 13.53
CA ILE A 52 -0.25 -1.09 12.21
C ILE A 52 1.25 -1.36 12.18
N GLY A 53 1.74 -2.01 11.12
CA GLY A 53 3.16 -2.18 10.85
C GLY A 53 3.67 -1.10 9.89
N ILE A 54 4.81 -0.47 10.21
CA ILE A 54 5.54 0.46 9.33
C ILE A 54 6.89 -0.17 9.01
N VAL A 55 7.20 -0.34 7.73
CA VAL A 55 8.49 -0.88 7.29
C VAL A 55 9.56 0.21 7.46
N LEU A 56 10.52 -0.02 8.35
CA LEU A 56 11.63 0.90 8.60
C LEU A 56 12.83 0.61 7.72
N SER A 57 13.04 -0.65 7.36
CA SER A 57 14.07 -1.08 6.40
C SER A 57 13.74 -2.43 5.80
N GLY A 58 14.36 -2.76 4.67
CA GLY A 58 14.14 -4.02 3.96
C GLY A 58 12.89 -4.00 3.08
N ASN A 59 12.39 -5.19 2.73
CA ASN A 59 11.21 -5.38 1.89
C ASN A 59 10.30 -6.43 2.51
N VAL A 60 9.01 -6.13 2.53
CA VAL A 60 7.96 -7.00 3.06
C VAL A 60 6.96 -7.31 1.94
N GLU A 61 6.60 -8.57 1.78
CA GLU A 61 5.65 -9.02 0.78
C GLU A 61 4.31 -9.39 1.40
N VAL A 62 3.24 -8.97 0.74
CA VAL A 62 1.88 -9.42 1.01
C VAL A 62 1.62 -10.60 0.09
N GLN A 63 1.47 -11.80 0.64
CA GLN A 63 1.32 -13.03 -0.13
C GLN A 63 0.01 -13.74 0.17
N ARG A 64 -0.58 -14.31 -0.86
CA ARG A 64 -1.65 -15.29 -0.72
C ARG A 64 -1.08 -16.68 -0.94
N ILE A 65 -1.20 -17.54 0.08
CA ILE A 65 -0.72 -18.91 0.05
C ILE A 65 -1.93 -19.81 -0.20
N TYR A 66 -1.86 -20.68 -1.20
CA TYR A 66 -2.91 -21.63 -1.53
C TYR A 66 -2.64 -22.98 -0.86
N ALA A 67 -3.69 -23.79 -0.66
CA ALA A 67 -3.58 -25.13 -0.11
C ALA A 67 -2.62 -26.06 -0.90
N SER A 68 -2.35 -25.74 -2.16
CA SER A 68 -1.36 -26.45 -3.00
C SER A 68 0.10 -26.10 -2.66
N GLY A 69 0.35 -25.22 -1.69
CA GLY A 69 1.69 -24.69 -1.37
C GLY A 69 2.18 -23.59 -2.32
N LYS A 70 1.45 -23.29 -3.40
CA LYS A 70 1.78 -22.16 -4.27
C LYS A 70 1.46 -20.83 -3.58
N SER A 71 2.32 -19.84 -3.77
CA SER A 71 2.08 -18.47 -3.30
C SER A 71 2.02 -17.48 -4.46
N ILE A 72 1.22 -16.43 -4.28
CA ILE A 72 1.17 -15.28 -5.19
C ILE A 72 1.46 -14.02 -4.38
N THR A 73 2.46 -13.25 -4.79
CA THR A 73 2.75 -11.94 -4.21
C THR A 73 1.72 -10.92 -4.71
N MET A 74 0.90 -10.42 -3.78
CA MET A 74 -0.14 -9.41 -4.03
C MET A 74 0.42 -7.99 -4.03
N GLY A 75 1.55 -7.78 -3.34
CA GLY A 75 2.22 -6.49 -3.25
C GLY A 75 3.52 -6.56 -2.48
N VAL A 76 4.39 -5.59 -2.73
CA VAL A 76 5.67 -5.42 -2.04
C VAL A 76 5.65 -4.09 -1.30
N LEU A 77 5.93 -4.14 -0.03
CA LEU A 77 6.03 -3.01 0.87
C LEU A 77 7.50 -2.70 1.12
N ARG A 78 7.87 -1.45 0.95
CA ARG A 78 9.23 -0.93 1.13
C ARG A 78 9.26 0.04 2.29
N GLU A 79 10.43 0.55 2.57
CA GLU A 79 10.66 1.58 3.59
C GLU A 79 9.64 2.71 3.53
N GLY A 80 9.04 3.04 4.66
CA GLY A 80 7.95 4.02 4.79
C GLY A 80 6.55 3.48 4.46
N ASN A 81 6.43 2.29 3.84
CA ASN A 81 5.13 1.69 3.60
C ASN A 81 4.54 1.08 4.88
N ILE A 82 3.22 0.96 4.90
CA ILE A 82 2.47 0.48 6.05
C ILE A 82 1.54 -0.67 5.66
N PHE A 83 1.24 -1.52 6.64
CA PHE A 83 0.27 -2.60 6.53
C PHE A 83 -0.55 -2.74 7.82
N GLY A 84 -1.69 -3.44 7.71
CA GLY A 84 -2.62 -3.62 8.83
C GLY A 84 -3.58 -2.44 9.06
N GLU A 85 -3.36 -1.28 8.44
CA GLU A 85 -4.12 -0.04 8.64
C GLU A 85 -5.60 -0.16 8.24
N VAL A 86 -5.91 -0.99 7.26
CA VAL A 86 -7.31 -1.23 6.83
C VAL A 86 -8.02 -2.17 7.80
N VAL A 87 -7.26 -3.06 8.41
CA VAL A 87 -7.79 -4.19 9.20
C VAL A 87 -7.93 -3.84 10.67
N VAL A 88 -6.96 -3.12 11.24
CA VAL A 88 -6.86 -2.82 12.68
C VAL A 88 -8.11 -2.12 13.24
N PHE A 89 -8.83 -1.36 12.41
CA PHE A 89 -10.07 -0.66 12.77
C PHE A 89 -11.33 -1.35 12.23
N SER A 90 -11.19 -2.44 11.47
CA SER A 90 -12.35 -3.19 10.96
C SER A 90 -12.97 -4.08 12.06
N ASN A 91 -14.23 -4.47 11.85
CA ASN A 91 -14.90 -5.42 12.73
C ASN A 91 -14.27 -6.83 12.68
N LYS A 92 -13.65 -7.17 11.54
CA LYS A 92 -12.97 -8.44 11.31
C LYS A 92 -11.47 -8.30 11.44
N ASN A 93 -10.92 -7.85 12.50
CA ASN A 93 -9.52 -7.52 12.76
C ASN A 93 -8.51 -8.69 12.54
N THR A 94 -8.61 -9.38 11.39
CA THR A 94 -7.70 -10.47 11.00
C THR A 94 -7.01 -10.16 9.68
N TYR A 95 -5.74 -10.51 9.57
CA TYR A 95 -4.97 -10.31 8.33
C TYR A 95 -5.61 -11.06 7.16
N PRO A 96 -5.90 -10.39 6.03
CA PRO A 96 -6.51 -11.03 4.85
C PRO A 96 -5.50 -11.80 3.98
N SER A 97 -4.22 -11.71 4.30
CA SER A 97 -3.12 -12.34 3.57
C SER A 97 -1.93 -12.50 4.50
N THR A 98 -1.04 -13.42 4.18
CA THR A 98 0.22 -13.61 4.91
C THR A 98 1.21 -12.51 4.58
N ILE A 99 1.88 -11.98 5.58
CA ILE A 99 2.91 -10.94 5.47
C ILE A 99 4.26 -11.59 5.73
N ILE A 100 5.19 -11.48 4.79
CA ILE A 100 6.51 -12.16 4.84
C ILE A 100 7.61 -11.16 4.58
N SER A 101 8.71 -11.28 5.30
CA SER A 101 9.94 -10.53 5.04
C SER A 101 10.68 -11.14 3.84
N SER A 102 10.72 -10.46 2.70
CA SER A 102 11.45 -10.97 1.52
C SER A 102 12.96 -10.71 1.56
N HIS A 103 13.38 -9.80 2.43
CA HIS A 103 14.76 -9.50 2.80
C HIS A 103 14.81 -9.21 4.29
N ASN A 104 15.98 -9.22 4.90
CA ASN A 104 16.11 -8.78 6.29
C ASN A 104 15.43 -7.43 6.46
N SER A 105 14.42 -7.38 7.32
CA SER A 105 13.54 -6.22 7.44
C SER A 105 13.36 -5.82 8.90
N THR A 106 13.20 -4.53 9.13
CA THR A 106 12.84 -3.96 10.43
C THR A 106 11.46 -3.33 10.31
N VAL A 107 10.56 -3.69 11.21
CA VAL A 107 9.18 -3.20 11.23
C VAL A 107 8.88 -2.56 12.59
N MET A 108 8.29 -1.38 12.56
CA MET A 108 7.71 -0.73 13.74
C MET A 108 6.22 -1.04 13.82
N PHE A 109 5.77 -1.50 14.98
CA PHE A 109 4.36 -1.75 15.25
C PHE A 109 3.80 -0.72 16.22
N ILE A 110 2.68 -0.11 15.85
CA ILE A 110 1.95 0.84 16.69
C ILE A 110 0.54 0.29 16.89
N SER A 111 0.16 0.07 18.16
CA SER A 111 -1.14 -0.52 18.50
C SER A 111 -2.31 0.42 18.14
N LYS A 112 -3.50 -0.17 17.94
CA LYS A 112 -4.76 0.57 17.71
C LYS A 112 -4.97 1.70 18.71
N ALA A 113 -4.74 1.44 20.00
CA ALA A 113 -4.90 2.43 21.06
C ALA A 113 -3.92 3.60 20.89
N ASN A 114 -2.66 3.31 20.55
CA ASN A 114 -1.65 4.34 20.32
C ASN A 114 -1.92 5.14 19.03
N ILE A 115 -2.44 4.51 17.97
CA ILE A 115 -2.88 5.24 16.76
C ILE A 115 -4.00 6.23 17.10
N LEU A 116 -5.01 5.81 17.87
CA LEU A 116 -6.07 6.72 18.33
C LEU A 116 -5.53 7.87 19.20
N LYS A 117 -4.59 7.56 20.10
CA LYS A 117 -3.92 8.59 20.90
C LYS A 117 -3.19 9.59 20.00
N LEU A 118 -2.47 9.12 18.98
CA LEU A 118 -1.77 9.98 18.02
C LEU A 118 -2.74 10.85 17.21
N CYS A 119 -3.87 10.30 16.76
CA CYS A 119 -4.91 11.06 16.07
C CYS A 119 -5.46 12.21 16.95
N ASN A 120 -5.60 11.99 18.24
CA ASN A 120 -6.06 13.02 19.17
C ASN A 120 -4.99 14.08 19.49
N LEU A 121 -3.71 13.69 19.51
CA LEU A 121 -2.60 14.58 19.82
C LEU A 121 -2.22 15.50 18.66
N ALA A 122 -2.38 15.04 17.43
CA ALA A 122 -1.98 15.78 16.24
C ALA A 122 -3.03 15.67 15.11
N PRO A 123 -3.82 16.73 14.86
CA PRO A 123 -4.80 16.74 13.78
C PRO A 123 -4.20 16.44 12.40
N ILE A 124 -2.92 16.79 12.18
CA ILE A 124 -2.21 16.48 10.93
C ILE A 124 -2.02 14.98 10.75
N PHE A 125 -1.75 14.22 11.81
CA PHE A 125 -1.66 12.77 11.76
C PHE A 125 -3.00 12.15 11.39
N LEU A 126 -4.09 12.60 12.00
CA LEU A 126 -5.44 12.17 11.67
C LEU A 126 -5.76 12.45 10.19
N LYS A 127 -5.46 13.68 9.72
CA LYS A 127 -5.62 14.06 8.30
C LYS A 127 -4.85 13.10 7.38
N ASN A 128 -3.60 12.80 7.70
CA ASN A 128 -2.76 11.91 6.91
C ASN A 128 -3.30 10.47 6.90
N PHE A 129 -3.79 9.99 8.05
CA PHE A 129 -4.41 8.67 8.16
C PHE A 129 -5.70 8.57 7.34
N MET A 130 -6.59 9.58 7.43
CA MET A 130 -7.80 9.65 6.60
C MET A 130 -7.47 9.73 5.10
N THR A 131 -6.47 10.53 4.73
CA THR A 131 -5.99 10.65 3.34
C THR A 131 -5.50 9.30 2.81
N LEU A 132 -4.73 8.55 3.60
CA LEU A 132 -4.28 7.21 3.25
C LEU A 132 -5.45 6.27 2.95
N LEU A 133 -6.44 6.20 3.86
CA LEU A 133 -7.60 5.33 3.69
C LEU A 133 -8.45 5.74 2.48
N SER A 134 -8.69 7.04 2.30
CA SER A 134 -9.42 7.58 1.16
C SER A 134 -8.75 7.24 -0.17
N ASN A 135 -7.42 7.41 -0.27
CA ASN A 135 -6.67 7.07 -1.46
C ASN A 135 -6.72 5.56 -1.77
N LYS A 136 -6.70 4.71 -0.75
CA LYS A 136 -6.88 3.25 -0.94
C LYS A 136 -8.26 2.90 -1.46
N ILE A 137 -9.32 3.54 -0.95
CA ILE A 137 -10.69 3.36 -1.44
C ILE A 137 -10.79 3.79 -2.92
N LEU A 138 -10.26 4.95 -3.28
CA LEU A 138 -10.25 5.43 -4.66
C LEU A 138 -9.48 4.49 -5.60
N MET A 139 -8.33 3.98 -5.14
CA MET A 139 -7.55 2.99 -5.89
C MET A 139 -8.33 1.69 -6.11
N LEU A 140 -9.01 1.18 -5.08
CA LEU A 140 -9.85 -0.02 -5.18
C LEU A 140 -11.02 0.20 -6.13
N ASN A 141 -11.72 1.35 -6.04
CA ASN A 141 -12.79 1.71 -6.95
C ASN A 141 -12.31 1.77 -8.41
N LYS A 142 -11.12 2.33 -8.66
CA LYS A 142 -10.51 2.34 -10.00
C LYS A 142 -10.23 0.91 -10.49
N LYS A 143 -9.70 0.03 -9.64
CA LYS A 143 -9.47 -1.38 -9.99
C LYS A 143 -10.79 -2.12 -10.27
N LEU A 144 -11.82 -1.92 -9.45
CA LEU A 144 -13.15 -2.51 -9.67
C LEU A 144 -13.76 -2.05 -10.99
N LYS A 145 -13.68 -0.75 -11.29
CA LYS A 145 -14.13 -0.19 -12.57
C LYS A 145 -13.42 -0.86 -13.75
N ASN A 146 -12.10 -1.05 -13.67
CA ASN A 146 -11.34 -1.73 -14.72
C ASN A 146 -11.75 -3.20 -14.92
N ILE A 147 -12.12 -3.89 -13.85
CA ILE A 147 -12.60 -5.30 -13.92
C ILE A 147 -14.02 -5.36 -14.49
N SER A 148 -14.86 -4.35 -14.26
CA SER A 148 -16.25 -4.31 -14.74
C SER A 148 -16.36 -4.17 -16.27
N TYR A 149 -15.30 -3.76 -16.96
CA TYR A 149 -15.29 -3.71 -18.42
C TYR A 149 -15.15 -5.12 -19.00
N GLN A 150 -16.12 -5.53 -19.80
CA GLN A 150 -16.20 -6.89 -20.34
C GLN A 150 -15.20 -7.11 -21.48
N THR A 151 -14.89 -6.09 -22.29
CA THR A 151 -14.00 -6.22 -23.45
C THR A 151 -12.68 -5.48 -23.29
N ILE A 152 -11.64 -5.97 -23.96
CA ILE A 152 -10.32 -5.33 -24.02
C ILE A 152 -10.44 -3.92 -24.59
N ARG A 153 -11.26 -3.74 -25.62
CA ARG A 153 -11.54 -2.44 -26.25
C ARG A 153 -12.11 -1.45 -25.26
N GLN A 154 -13.11 -1.84 -24.49
CA GLN A 154 -13.68 -0.98 -23.45
C GLN A 154 -12.64 -0.54 -22.42
N LYS A 155 -11.79 -1.46 -21.93
CA LYS A 155 -10.73 -1.16 -20.97
C LYS A 155 -9.75 -0.10 -21.50
N ILE A 156 -9.31 -0.27 -22.75
CA ILE A 156 -8.37 0.64 -23.41
C ILE A 156 -9.03 2.00 -23.66
N THR A 157 -10.25 2.01 -24.20
CA THR A 157 -10.98 3.25 -24.49
C THR A 157 -11.19 4.09 -23.21
N TYR A 158 -11.59 3.47 -22.13
CA TYR A 158 -11.75 4.17 -20.85
C TYR A 158 -10.43 4.70 -20.30
N PHE A 159 -9.36 3.93 -20.40
CA PHE A 159 -8.03 4.38 -20.00
C PHE A 159 -7.62 5.64 -20.80
N ILE A 160 -7.78 5.60 -22.13
CA ILE A 160 -7.46 6.73 -23.01
C ILE A 160 -8.31 7.95 -22.69
N LEU A 161 -9.62 7.76 -22.43
CA LEU A 161 -10.52 8.85 -22.03
C LEU A 161 -10.16 9.46 -20.66
N ASP A 162 -9.73 8.64 -19.70
CA ASP A 162 -9.27 9.13 -18.40
C ASP A 162 -7.97 9.95 -18.56
N GLU A 163 -7.02 9.48 -19.37
CA GLU A 163 -5.78 10.23 -19.68
C GLU A 163 -6.09 11.52 -20.45
N TYR A 164 -7.02 11.48 -21.40
CA TYR A 164 -7.47 12.67 -22.12
C TYR A 164 -8.02 13.74 -21.16
N LYS A 165 -8.85 13.35 -20.19
CA LYS A 165 -9.38 14.29 -19.20
C LYS A 165 -8.30 14.92 -18.32
N VAL A 166 -7.23 14.16 -18.00
CA VAL A 166 -6.10 14.65 -17.19
C VAL A 166 -5.19 15.56 -18.00
N GLN A 167 -4.84 15.15 -19.23
CA GLN A 167 -3.86 15.87 -20.06
C GLN A 167 -4.50 16.99 -20.90
N ASN A 168 -5.83 16.94 -21.10
CA ASN A 168 -6.61 17.86 -21.94
C ASN A 168 -5.99 18.08 -23.33
N LYS A 169 -5.47 17.02 -23.95
CA LYS A 169 -4.82 17.02 -25.26
C LYS A 169 -5.27 15.81 -26.07
N LEU A 170 -5.47 16.01 -27.40
CA LEU A 170 -5.82 14.91 -28.30
C LEU A 170 -4.67 13.89 -28.47
N THR A 171 -3.43 14.34 -28.36
CA THR A 171 -2.25 13.45 -28.32
C THR A 171 -1.90 13.16 -26.87
N ILE A 172 -2.14 11.91 -26.45
CA ILE A 172 -1.91 11.46 -25.08
C ILE A 172 -0.50 10.89 -24.98
N LYS A 173 0.30 11.42 -24.07
CA LYS A 173 1.60 10.87 -23.71
C LYS A 173 1.46 9.89 -22.55
N LEU A 174 1.97 8.68 -22.74
CA LEU A 174 1.98 7.66 -21.69
C LEU A 174 3.38 7.60 -21.06
N ASP A 175 3.46 7.89 -19.76
CA ASP A 175 4.71 7.79 -18.97
C ASP A 175 4.94 6.36 -18.45
N MET A 176 4.47 5.37 -19.18
CA MET A 176 4.61 3.95 -18.83
C MET A 176 4.82 3.06 -20.06
N THR A 177 5.40 1.88 -19.83
CA THR A 177 5.58 0.90 -20.89
C THR A 177 4.27 0.19 -21.24
N LYS A 178 4.15 -0.34 -22.48
CA LYS A 178 3.01 -1.18 -22.88
C LYS A 178 2.85 -2.41 -21.98
N LYS A 179 3.94 -2.93 -21.38
CA LYS A 179 3.89 -4.03 -20.42
C LYS A 179 3.18 -3.59 -19.14
N SER A 180 3.59 -2.47 -18.58
CA SER A 180 3.00 -1.91 -17.37
C SER A 180 1.52 -1.55 -17.57
N LEU A 181 1.18 -0.98 -18.73
CA LEU A 181 -0.22 -0.69 -19.07
C LEU A 181 -1.08 -1.97 -19.18
N ALA A 182 -0.56 -3.02 -19.81
CA ALA A 182 -1.26 -4.29 -19.93
C ALA A 182 -1.53 -4.92 -18.54
N GLU A 183 -0.52 -4.88 -17.65
CA GLU A 183 -0.65 -5.32 -16.25
C GLU A 183 -1.69 -4.48 -15.49
N GLN A 184 -1.67 -3.16 -15.66
CA GLN A 184 -2.63 -2.25 -15.01
C GLN A 184 -4.08 -2.50 -15.46
N LEU A 185 -4.30 -2.82 -16.75
CA LEU A 185 -5.61 -3.10 -17.32
C LEU A 185 -6.05 -4.57 -17.12
N GLY A 186 -5.16 -5.42 -16.62
CA GLY A 186 -5.42 -6.86 -16.47
C GLY A 186 -5.72 -7.56 -17.80
N ILE A 187 -4.93 -7.25 -18.85
CA ILE A 187 -5.07 -7.83 -20.18
C ILE A 187 -3.72 -8.34 -20.70
N PRO A 188 -3.71 -9.34 -21.60
CA PRO A 188 -2.47 -9.80 -22.23
C PRO A 188 -1.81 -8.69 -23.06
N ARG A 189 -0.49 -8.49 -22.91
CA ARG A 189 0.28 -7.50 -23.70
C ARG A 189 0.09 -7.62 -25.22
N PRO A 190 0.06 -8.83 -25.84
CA PRO A 190 -0.22 -8.95 -27.28
C PRO A 190 -1.60 -8.42 -27.67
N SER A 191 -2.61 -8.65 -26.82
CA SER A 191 -3.97 -8.17 -27.05
C SER A 191 -4.06 -6.64 -26.94
N LEU A 192 -3.36 -6.04 -25.96
CA LEU A 192 -3.23 -4.58 -25.87
C LEU A 192 -2.60 -4.01 -27.15
N SER A 193 -1.47 -4.57 -27.59
CA SER A 193 -0.76 -4.05 -28.77
C SER A 193 -1.60 -4.14 -30.03
N ARG A 194 -2.37 -5.20 -30.20
CA ARG A 194 -3.27 -5.40 -31.34
C ARG A 194 -4.41 -4.40 -31.34
N GLU A 195 -5.03 -4.17 -30.20
CA GLU A 195 -6.17 -3.26 -30.06
C GLU A 195 -5.78 -1.77 -30.17
N LEU A 196 -4.55 -1.39 -29.81
CA LEU A 196 -4.04 -0.03 -29.99
C LEU A 196 -3.68 0.32 -31.44
N LEU A 197 -3.61 -0.69 -32.33
CA LEU A 197 -3.34 -0.51 -33.77
C LEU A 197 -4.63 -0.45 -34.60
N ASN A 198 -5.78 -0.87 -34.04
CA ASN A 198 -7.11 -0.84 -34.64
C ASN A 198 -7.86 0.45 -34.27
#